data_b6a0e0054c0f601deb9af41cb831f075
#
_entry.id   b6a0e0054c0f601deb9af41cb831f075
#
_cell.length_a   1.000
_cell.length_b   1.000
_cell.length_c   1.000
_cell.angle_alpha   90.00
_cell.angle_beta   90.00
_cell.angle_gamma   90.00
#
_symmetry.space_group_name_H-M   'P 1'
#
loop_
_entity.id
_entity.type
_entity.pdbx_description
1 polymer ?
#
loop_
_entity_poly.entity_id
_entity_poly.type
_entity_poly.pdbx_seq_one_letter_code
_entity_poly.pdbx_strand_id
1 'polypeptide(L)'
;NPFFILGLPRSGSTLLHQILTMSFDFNYVSNIKAFFYENLIFGNMLHDKFKKKNKYNSNYSSEFGNTKGPLEPHEWGWFWRKWFKLKNEEHYVTKNIDWLGLKKELIIAESFNKTPLLFDTPYINGNLDLFLKNIGPIFIFNLCRSKKAIYKSLINARQKKYGSIYKFYGALTNDKYIKTIKDPYHQIYEQVIKLQEEKDKMIKLNKINFIHTISYEKLV
;
A
#
# COMPACT_ATOMS: atom_id res chain seq x y z
N ASN A 1 3.76 -17.38 1.20
CA ASN A 1 3.79 -16.38 0.12
C ASN A 1 2.92 -15.19 0.48
N PRO A 2 3.46 -14.00 0.56
CA PRO A 2 2.71 -12.81 0.94
C PRO A 2 1.76 -12.33 -0.18
N PHE A 3 0.68 -11.71 0.24
CA PHE A 3 -0.29 -11.04 -0.60
C PHE A 3 -0.06 -9.53 -0.57
N PHE A 4 -0.19 -8.88 -1.72
CA PHE A 4 -0.07 -7.44 -1.85
C PHE A 4 -1.27 -6.84 -2.57
N ILE A 5 -1.73 -5.70 -2.08
CA ILE A 5 -2.71 -4.87 -2.79
C ILE A 5 -1.92 -3.90 -3.67
N LEU A 6 -2.11 -4.00 -4.98
CA LEU A 6 -1.50 -3.14 -5.99
C LEU A 6 -2.55 -2.19 -6.54
N GLY A 7 -2.47 -0.95 -6.16
CA GLY A 7 -3.41 0.09 -6.59
C GLY A 7 -2.74 1.45 -6.71
N LEU A 8 -3.36 2.35 -7.49
CA LEU A 8 -2.93 3.74 -7.52
C LEU A 8 -3.30 4.44 -6.22
N PRO A 9 -2.62 5.53 -5.84
CA PRO A 9 -3.10 6.41 -4.79
C PRO A 9 -4.55 6.80 -5.04
N ARG A 10 -5.40 6.72 -4.01
CA ARG A 10 -6.84 7.01 -4.08
C ARG A 10 -7.67 6.01 -4.87
N SER A 11 -7.15 4.82 -5.15
CA SER A 11 -7.93 3.74 -5.77
C SER A 11 -8.87 3.02 -4.81
N GLY A 12 -8.73 3.22 -3.48
CA GLY A 12 -9.53 2.54 -2.46
C GLY A 12 -8.86 1.30 -1.87
N SER A 13 -7.52 1.22 -1.94
CA SER A 13 -6.74 0.10 -1.39
C SER A 13 -6.99 -0.12 0.09
N THR A 14 -7.13 0.94 0.88
CA THR A 14 -7.47 0.84 2.32
C THR A 14 -8.81 0.16 2.54
N LEU A 15 -9.84 0.50 1.75
CA LEU A 15 -11.14 -0.17 1.83
C LEU A 15 -11.03 -1.66 1.47
N LEU A 16 -10.32 -1.98 0.38
CA LEU A 16 -10.07 -3.37 0.00
C LEU A 16 -9.32 -4.12 1.11
N HIS A 17 -8.32 -3.48 1.73
CA HIS A 17 -7.57 -4.06 2.84
C HIS A 17 -8.50 -4.38 4.02
N GLN A 18 -9.39 -3.45 4.40
CA GLN A 18 -10.39 -3.66 5.45
C GLN A 18 -11.35 -4.82 5.11
N ILE A 19 -11.86 -4.87 3.87
CA ILE A 19 -12.74 -5.96 3.41
C ILE A 19 -12.02 -7.31 3.49
N LEU A 20 -10.80 -7.40 2.97
CA LEU A 20 -10.04 -8.65 2.94
C LEU A 20 -9.72 -9.15 4.36
N THR A 21 -9.34 -8.25 5.28
CA THR A 21 -9.03 -8.62 6.68
C THR A 21 -10.26 -9.00 7.48
N MET A 22 -11.44 -8.55 7.08
CA MET A 22 -12.72 -8.95 7.68
C MET A 22 -13.25 -10.28 7.13
N SER A 23 -13.00 -10.55 5.84
CA SER A 23 -13.58 -11.68 5.13
C SER A 23 -12.72 -12.94 5.16
N PHE A 24 -11.41 -12.77 5.36
CA PHE A 24 -10.43 -13.86 5.31
C PHE A 24 -9.45 -13.81 6.48
N ASP A 25 -8.90 -14.97 6.84
CA ASP A 25 -7.91 -15.05 7.92
C ASP A 25 -6.50 -14.70 7.40
N PHE A 26 -6.27 -13.43 7.16
CA PHE A 26 -4.96 -12.89 6.83
C PHE A 26 -4.21 -12.42 8.07
N ASN A 27 -2.90 -12.63 8.08
CA ASN A 27 -1.99 -11.92 8.96
C ASN A 27 -1.66 -10.57 8.33
N TYR A 28 -2.29 -9.53 8.82
CA TYR A 28 -2.13 -8.17 8.31
C TYR A 28 -1.45 -7.26 9.34
N VAL A 29 -0.94 -6.14 8.88
CA VAL A 29 -0.39 -5.12 9.76
C VAL A 29 -1.52 -4.22 10.23
N SER A 30 -1.80 -4.27 11.53
CA SER A 30 -2.74 -3.37 12.20
C SER A 30 -2.03 -2.10 12.70
N ASN A 31 -2.81 -1.10 13.14
CA ASN A 31 -2.26 0.11 13.75
C ASN A 31 -1.38 -0.19 14.98
N ILE A 32 -1.73 -1.22 15.79
CA ILE A 32 -0.85 -1.67 16.88
C ILE A 32 0.49 -2.18 16.35
N LYS A 33 0.47 -3.09 15.38
CA LYS A 33 1.70 -3.65 14.80
C LYS A 33 2.55 -2.56 14.14
N ALA A 34 1.91 -1.62 13.46
CA ALA A 34 2.59 -0.52 12.81
C ALA A 34 3.29 0.41 13.81
N PHE A 35 2.68 0.65 14.97
CA PHE A 35 3.30 1.44 16.04
C PHE A 35 4.57 0.78 16.60
N PHE A 36 4.59 -0.56 16.69
CA PHE A 36 5.75 -1.33 17.15
C PHE A 36 6.58 -1.92 16.00
N TYR A 37 6.74 -1.20 14.90
CA TYR A 37 7.41 -1.69 13.68
C TYR A 37 8.87 -2.12 13.90
N GLU A 38 9.55 -1.63 14.93
CA GLU A 38 10.91 -2.04 15.28
C GLU A 38 10.94 -3.31 16.13
N ASN A 39 9.83 -3.66 16.76
CA ASN A 39 9.69 -4.88 17.58
C ASN A 39 8.40 -5.64 17.19
N LEU A 40 8.50 -6.40 16.09
CA LEU A 40 7.38 -7.14 15.53
C LEU A 40 6.79 -8.16 16.51
N ILE A 41 7.64 -8.78 17.33
CA ILE A 41 7.20 -9.77 18.33
C ILE A 41 6.22 -9.13 19.29
N PHE A 42 6.62 -8.02 19.88
CA PHE A 42 5.79 -7.30 20.82
C PHE A 42 4.50 -6.76 20.18
N GLY A 43 4.61 -6.20 18.98
CA GLY A 43 3.46 -5.74 18.22
C GLY A 43 2.45 -6.85 17.91
N ASN A 44 2.92 -8.04 17.52
CA ASN A 44 2.06 -9.20 17.29
C ASN A 44 1.39 -9.69 18.59
N MET A 45 2.15 -9.82 19.69
CA MET A 45 1.58 -10.22 20.99
C MET A 45 0.45 -9.28 21.44
N LEU A 46 0.67 -7.96 21.31
CA LEU A 46 -0.37 -6.99 21.65
C LEU A 46 -1.58 -7.09 20.73
N HIS A 47 -1.36 -7.18 19.42
CA HIS A 47 -2.44 -7.36 18.45
C HIS A 47 -3.31 -8.57 18.81
N ASP A 48 -2.71 -9.72 19.07
CA ASP A 48 -3.43 -10.95 19.39
C ASP A 48 -4.19 -10.83 20.71
N LYS A 49 -3.59 -10.20 21.73
CA LYS A 49 -4.26 -9.91 22.98
C LYS A 49 -5.50 -9.03 22.80
N PHE A 50 -5.39 -7.98 21.97
CA PHE A 50 -6.52 -7.10 21.65
C PHE A 50 -7.57 -7.83 20.80
N LYS A 51 -7.18 -8.63 19.80
CA LYS A 51 -8.09 -9.41 18.95
C LYS A 51 -8.89 -10.44 19.77
N LYS A 52 -8.25 -11.10 20.74
CA LYS A 52 -8.93 -12.05 21.66
C LYS A 52 -9.92 -11.36 22.59
N LYS A 53 -9.60 -10.15 23.05
CA LYS A 53 -10.46 -9.38 23.98
C LYS A 53 -11.63 -8.71 23.26
N ASN A 54 -11.42 -8.26 22.03
CA ASN A 54 -12.38 -7.48 21.27
C ASN A 54 -12.61 -8.15 19.93
N LYS A 55 -13.86 -8.48 19.61
CA LYS A 55 -14.20 -8.94 18.26
C LYS A 55 -13.91 -7.78 17.30
N TYR A 56 -12.90 -7.97 16.43
CA TYR A 56 -12.57 -6.98 15.43
C TYR A 56 -13.74 -6.83 14.45
N ASN A 57 -14.16 -5.60 14.26
CA ASN A 57 -15.16 -5.21 13.27
C ASN A 57 -14.71 -3.88 12.67
N SER A 58 -14.42 -3.85 11.37
CA SER A 58 -13.99 -2.64 10.71
C SER A 58 -15.15 -1.64 10.57
N ASN A 59 -14.85 -0.37 10.75
CA ASN A 59 -15.79 0.71 10.47
C ASN A 59 -15.79 1.14 8.99
N TYR A 60 -14.93 0.51 8.16
CA TYR A 60 -14.74 0.83 6.74
C TYR A 60 -14.46 2.30 6.45
N SER A 61 -13.88 2.99 7.43
CA SER A 61 -13.58 4.42 7.35
C SER A 61 -12.08 4.65 7.34
N SER A 62 -11.64 5.55 6.48
CA SER A 62 -10.26 6.01 6.45
C SER A 62 -10.17 7.46 5.96
N GLU A 63 -9.18 8.18 6.46
CA GLU A 63 -8.85 9.51 5.98
C GLU A 63 -7.44 9.52 5.40
N PHE A 64 -7.32 9.73 4.10
CA PHE A 64 -6.04 9.70 3.36
C PHE A 64 -5.22 8.41 3.57
N GLY A 65 -5.89 7.25 3.68
CA GLY A 65 -5.24 5.97 3.96
C GLY A 65 -5.02 5.65 5.44
N ASN A 66 -5.26 6.61 6.33
CA ASN A 66 -5.17 6.40 7.77
C ASN A 66 -6.50 5.87 8.32
N THR A 67 -6.43 4.78 9.04
CA THR A 67 -7.57 4.16 9.71
C THR A 67 -7.58 4.50 11.21
N LYS A 68 -8.73 4.42 11.87
CA LYS A 68 -8.87 4.69 13.31
C LYS A 68 -9.25 3.42 14.04
N GLY A 69 -8.43 3.02 15.00
CA GLY A 69 -8.64 1.84 15.84
C GLY A 69 -7.42 0.94 15.88
N PRO A 70 -7.18 0.26 17.00
CA PRO A 70 -5.94 -0.50 17.21
C PRO A 70 -5.80 -1.71 16.28
N LEU A 71 -6.91 -2.35 15.89
CA LEU A 71 -6.93 -3.52 15.02
C LEU A 71 -7.19 -3.20 13.55
N GLU A 72 -7.48 -1.95 13.20
CA GLU A 72 -7.64 -1.53 11.81
C GLU A 72 -6.35 -1.70 11.01
N PRO A 73 -6.43 -2.08 9.74
CA PRO A 73 -5.26 -2.26 8.89
C PRO A 73 -4.52 -0.95 8.61
N HIS A 74 -3.21 -1.06 8.45
CA HIS A 74 -2.28 0.03 8.25
C HIS A 74 -1.36 -0.24 7.05
N GLU A 75 -0.99 0.78 6.29
CA GLU A 75 -0.05 0.67 5.16
C GLU A 75 1.40 0.35 5.57
N TRP A 76 1.70 0.42 6.86
CA TRP A 76 3.02 0.11 7.46
C TRP A 76 4.20 0.90 6.85
N GLY A 77 3.97 2.16 6.56
CA GLY A 77 4.92 3.01 5.85
C GLY A 77 6.32 3.08 6.49
N TRP A 78 6.41 3.18 7.81
CA TRP A 78 7.69 3.25 8.53
C TRP A 78 8.53 1.99 8.38
N PHE A 79 7.94 0.81 8.43
CA PHE A 79 8.60 -0.47 8.19
C PHE A 79 9.24 -0.52 6.80
N TRP A 80 8.48 -0.21 5.76
CA TRP A 80 8.99 -0.23 4.40
C TRP A 80 10.12 0.78 4.20
N ARG A 81 10.02 1.98 4.77
CA ARG A 81 11.07 3.01 4.71
C ARG A 81 12.39 2.56 5.30
N LYS A 82 12.37 1.79 6.41
CA LYS A 82 13.56 1.19 7.02
C LYS A 82 14.35 0.38 6.00
N TRP A 83 13.67 -0.49 5.26
CA TRP A 83 14.31 -1.40 4.30
C TRP A 83 14.66 -0.73 2.98
N PHE A 84 13.81 0.16 2.51
CA PHE A 84 14.02 0.90 1.26
C PHE A 84 14.98 2.08 1.41
N LYS A 85 15.41 2.41 2.64
CA LYS A 85 16.32 3.53 2.95
C LYS A 85 15.87 4.86 2.33
N LEU A 86 14.57 5.11 2.31
CA LEU A 86 13.98 6.30 1.71
C LEU A 86 14.19 7.52 2.61
N LYS A 87 14.73 8.59 2.02
CA LYS A 87 14.92 9.88 2.70
C LYS A 87 13.63 10.73 2.75
N ASN A 88 12.73 10.54 1.79
CA ASN A 88 11.45 11.24 1.72
C ASN A 88 10.33 10.32 1.19
N GLU A 89 9.08 10.75 1.39
CA GLU A 89 7.89 9.93 1.10
C GLU A 89 7.53 9.82 -0.38
N GLU A 90 8.17 10.58 -1.23
CA GLU A 90 7.72 10.78 -2.60
C GLU A 90 8.29 9.76 -3.60
N HIS A 91 9.44 9.14 -3.29
CA HIS A 91 10.12 8.21 -4.18
C HIS A 91 10.02 6.79 -3.64
N TYR A 92 9.29 5.92 -4.35
CA TYR A 92 9.13 4.52 -3.98
C TYR A 92 10.14 3.59 -4.65
N VAL A 93 10.83 4.05 -5.69
CA VAL A 93 11.85 3.27 -6.38
C VAL A 93 13.20 3.54 -5.78
N THR A 94 13.90 2.49 -5.34
CA THR A 94 15.24 2.60 -4.76
C THR A 94 16.14 1.45 -5.19
N LYS A 95 17.45 1.73 -5.27
CA LYS A 95 18.46 0.72 -5.64
C LYS A 95 19.11 0.03 -4.43
N ASN A 96 18.95 0.58 -3.21
CA ASN A 96 19.71 0.16 -2.04
C ASN A 96 18.82 -0.51 -0.98
N ILE A 97 17.98 -1.46 -1.40
CA ILE A 97 17.11 -2.20 -0.49
C ILE A 97 17.92 -3.34 0.16
N ASP A 98 17.82 -3.47 1.48
CA ASP A 98 18.31 -4.65 2.19
C ASP A 98 17.28 -5.79 2.08
N TRP A 99 17.34 -6.50 0.95
CA TRP A 99 16.43 -7.60 0.65
C TRP A 99 16.56 -8.79 1.60
N LEU A 100 17.77 -9.07 2.08
CA LEU A 100 17.98 -10.18 3.00
C LEU A 100 17.34 -9.90 4.36
N GLY A 101 17.56 -8.71 4.89
CA GLY A 101 16.94 -8.25 6.12
C GLY A 101 15.42 -8.21 6.01
N LEU A 102 14.89 -7.61 4.94
CA LEU A 102 13.45 -7.58 4.68
C LEU A 102 12.84 -8.98 4.63
N LYS A 103 13.46 -9.93 3.90
CA LYS A 103 12.97 -11.30 3.80
C LYS A 103 12.93 -12.00 5.16
N LYS A 104 13.96 -11.83 5.99
CA LYS A 104 13.99 -12.36 7.36
C LYS A 104 12.86 -11.81 8.22
N GLU A 105 12.61 -10.50 8.17
CA GLU A 105 11.52 -9.86 8.91
C GLU A 105 10.13 -10.35 8.44
N LEU A 106 9.94 -10.55 7.13
CA LEU A 106 8.68 -11.10 6.61
C LEU A 106 8.45 -12.55 7.06
N ILE A 107 9.51 -13.38 7.08
CA ILE A 107 9.44 -14.76 7.60
C ILE A 107 9.06 -14.75 9.09
N ILE A 108 9.67 -13.87 9.89
CA ILE A 108 9.32 -13.71 11.30
C ILE A 108 7.85 -13.31 11.44
N ALA A 109 7.39 -12.32 10.67
CA ALA A 109 6.00 -11.87 10.72
C ALA A 109 5.01 -12.99 10.33
N GLU A 110 5.33 -13.83 9.34
CA GLU A 110 4.50 -14.96 8.90
C GLU A 110 4.46 -16.09 9.94
N SER A 111 5.57 -16.32 10.65
CA SER A 111 5.71 -17.44 11.62
C SER A 111 4.78 -17.33 12.82
N PHE A 112 4.31 -16.13 13.18
CA PHE A 112 3.47 -15.91 14.36
C PHE A 112 2.09 -16.54 14.27
N ASN A 113 1.41 -16.43 13.13
CA ASN A 113 -0.01 -16.80 13.01
C ASN A 113 -0.28 -17.94 12.04
N LYS A 114 0.74 -18.43 11.31
CA LYS A 114 0.62 -19.47 10.26
C LYS A 114 -0.42 -19.15 9.18
N THR A 115 -0.78 -17.88 9.05
CA THR A 115 -1.70 -17.35 8.04
C THR A 115 -0.96 -16.45 7.06
N PRO A 116 -1.39 -16.38 5.79
CA PRO A 116 -0.71 -15.57 4.80
C PRO A 116 -0.65 -14.09 5.18
N LEU A 117 0.50 -13.47 4.93
CA LEU A 117 0.68 -12.04 5.11
C LEU A 117 -0.10 -11.26 4.04
N LEU A 118 -0.79 -10.20 4.44
CA LEU A 118 -1.45 -9.25 3.54
C LEU A 118 -0.92 -7.84 3.78
N PHE A 119 -0.48 -7.18 2.70
CA PHE A 119 0.04 -5.83 2.73
C PHE A 119 -0.71 -4.92 1.76
N ASP A 120 -1.11 -3.75 2.23
CA ASP A 120 -1.42 -2.58 1.41
C ASP A 120 -0.20 -1.65 1.51
N THR A 121 0.61 -1.62 0.47
CA THR A 121 1.80 -0.77 0.47
C THR A 121 2.08 -0.19 -0.92
N PRO A 122 2.26 1.13 -1.01
CA PRO A 122 2.61 1.77 -2.28
C PRO A 122 4.02 1.42 -2.76
N TYR A 123 4.88 0.86 -1.88
CA TYR A 123 6.27 0.54 -2.22
C TYR A 123 6.43 -0.62 -3.20
N ILE A 124 5.41 -1.46 -3.38
CA ILE A 124 5.43 -2.48 -4.42
C ILE A 124 5.27 -1.87 -5.81
N ASN A 125 4.58 -0.73 -5.92
CA ASN A 125 4.47 0.02 -7.16
C ASN A 125 5.88 0.53 -7.55
N GLY A 126 6.37 0.16 -8.72
CA GLY A 126 7.71 0.53 -9.18
C GLY A 126 8.85 -0.40 -8.76
N ASN A 127 8.58 -1.39 -7.88
CA ASN A 127 9.59 -2.36 -7.41
C ASN A 127 9.13 -3.82 -7.55
N LEU A 128 8.07 -4.07 -8.31
CA LEU A 128 7.44 -5.39 -8.39
C LEU A 128 8.39 -6.50 -8.87
N ASP A 129 9.22 -6.20 -9.86
CA ASP A 129 10.27 -7.09 -10.36
C ASP A 129 11.29 -7.44 -9.27
N LEU A 130 11.67 -6.46 -8.46
CA LEU A 130 12.59 -6.65 -7.34
C LEU A 130 11.96 -7.49 -6.22
N PHE A 131 10.67 -7.29 -5.92
CA PHE A 131 9.95 -8.15 -4.97
C PHE A 131 9.90 -9.60 -5.44
N LEU A 132 9.52 -9.85 -6.70
CA LEU A 132 9.47 -11.20 -7.28
C LEU A 132 10.83 -11.88 -7.25
N LYS A 133 11.89 -11.14 -7.57
CA LYS A 133 13.27 -11.68 -7.58
C LYS A 133 13.79 -12.02 -6.19
N ASN A 134 13.50 -11.20 -5.17
CA ASN A 134 14.20 -11.30 -3.88
C ASN A 134 13.33 -11.92 -2.77
N ILE A 135 12.01 -11.68 -2.79
CA ILE A 135 11.08 -12.26 -1.80
C ILE A 135 10.59 -13.62 -2.27
N GLY A 136 10.37 -13.78 -3.56
CA GLY A 136 9.86 -15.01 -4.19
C GLY A 136 8.44 -14.83 -4.71
N PRO A 137 7.70 -15.92 -4.91
CA PRO A 137 6.32 -15.85 -5.39
C PRO A 137 5.45 -15.00 -4.45
N ILE A 138 4.74 -14.05 -5.02
CA ILE A 138 3.79 -13.19 -4.33
C ILE A 138 2.43 -13.27 -5.01
N PHE A 139 1.37 -13.02 -4.25
CA PHE A 139 0.01 -12.91 -4.77
C PHE A 139 -0.38 -11.43 -4.84
N ILE A 140 -1.07 -11.04 -5.90
CA ILE A 140 -1.43 -9.64 -6.12
C ILE A 140 -2.95 -9.50 -6.26
N PHE A 141 -3.54 -8.65 -5.42
CA PHE A 141 -4.84 -8.05 -5.66
C PHE A 141 -4.65 -6.74 -6.44
N ASN A 142 -4.86 -6.78 -7.75
CA ASN A 142 -4.76 -5.61 -8.61
C ASN A 142 -6.05 -4.79 -8.55
N LEU A 143 -6.04 -3.74 -7.77
CA LEU A 143 -7.19 -2.86 -7.62
C LEU A 143 -7.23 -1.83 -8.74
N CYS A 144 -8.33 -1.84 -9.48
CA CYS A 144 -8.63 -0.90 -10.56
C CYS A 144 -9.76 0.04 -10.15
N ARG A 145 -9.62 1.30 -10.49
CA ARG A 145 -10.65 2.33 -10.32
C ARG A 145 -10.64 3.28 -11.52
N SER A 146 -11.78 3.84 -11.87
CA SER A 146 -11.90 4.86 -12.91
C SER A 146 -10.87 5.98 -12.73
N LYS A 147 -10.06 6.26 -13.77
CA LYS A 147 -9.07 7.34 -13.76
C LYS A 147 -9.69 8.69 -13.40
N LYS A 148 -10.93 8.96 -13.90
CA LYS A 148 -11.69 10.16 -13.57
C LYS A 148 -12.00 10.25 -12.06
N ALA A 149 -12.34 9.12 -11.41
CA ALA A 149 -12.61 9.08 -9.98
C ALA A 149 -11.32 9.30 -9.16
N ILE A 150 -10.20 8.70 -9.56
CA ILE A 150 -8.89 8.91 -8.94
C ILE A 150 -8.47 10.37 -9.06
N TYR A 151 -8.58 10.95 -10.26
CA TYR A 151 -8.27 12.35 -10.53
C TYR A 151 -9.04 13.30 -9.61
N LYS A 152 -10.38 13.16 -9.54
CA LYS A 152 -11.22 13.97 -8.64
C LYS A 152 -10.82 13.77 -7.17
N SER A 153 -10.52 12.53 -6.77
CA SER A 153 -10.13 12.22 -5.39
C SER A 153 -8.77 12.84 -5.03
N LEU A 154 -7.83 12.94 -5.97
CA LEU A 154 -6.53 13.60 -5.75
C LEU A 154 -6.67 15.12 -5.61
N ILE A 155 -7.51 15.76 -6.42
CA ILE A 155 -7.84 17.20 -6.25
C ILE A 155 -8.37 17.44 -4.84
N ASN A 156 -9.37 16.68 -4.44
CA ASN A 156 -9.98 16.80 -3.10
C ASN A 156 -8.97 16.53 -1.98
N ALA A 157 -8.07 15.54 -2.18
CA ALA A 157 -7.05 15.21 -1.19
C ALA A 157 -6.03 16.34 -1.03
N ARG A 158 -5.54 16.94 -2.12
CA ARG A 158 -4.65 18.11 -2.06
C ARG A 158 -5.30 19.28 -1.32
N GLN A 159 -6.55 19.60 -1.68
CA GLN A 159 -7.29 20.70 -1.06
C GLN A 159 -7.52 20.46 0.43
N LYS A 160 -8.00 19.27 0.81
CA LYS A 160 -8.30 18.96 2.21
C LYS A 160 -7.03 18.87 3.07
N LYS A 161 -5.97 18.22 2.57
CA LYS A 161 -4.76 17.96 3.35
C LYS A 161 -3.88 19.20 3.52
N TYR A 162 -3.82 20.04 2.48
CA TYR A 162 -2.86 21.16 2.43
C TYR A 162 -3.51 22.53 2.32
N GLY A 163 -4.85 22.62 2.20
CA GLY A 163 -5.52 23.86 1.87
C GLY A 163 -5.22 24.40 0.48
N SER A 164 -4.54 23.62 -0.37
CA SER A 164 -4.06 24.07 -1.69
C SER A 164 -3.88 22.91 -2.65
N ILE A 165 -4.42 23.07 -3.87
CA ILE A 165 -4.25 22.11 -4.96
C ILE A 165 -2.84 22.12 -5.56
N TYR A 166 -2.04 23.16 -5.32
CA TYR A 166 -0.67 23.31 -5.82
C TYR A 166 0.36 22.45 -5.10
N LYS A 167 0.05 21.98 -3.87
CA LYS A 167 0.94 21.08 -3.14
C LYS A 167 0.78 19.66 -3.66
N PHE A 168 1.89 19.06 -4.08
CA PHE A 168 1.90 17.70 -4.58
C PHE A 168 1.46 16.69 -3.50
N TYR A 169 0.66 15.69 -3.89
CA TYR A 169 0.21 14.62 -3.02
C TYR A 169 0.18 13.26 -3.75
N GLY A 170 0.57 12.20 -3.04
CA GLY A 170 0.55 10.82 -3.53
C GLY A 170 1.89 10.38 -4.11
N ALA A 171 1.87 9.23 -4.77
CA ALA A 171 3.07 8.63 -5.35
C ALA A 171 3.60 9.45 -6.52
N LEU A 172 4.93 9.53 -6.61
CA LEU A 172 5.62 9.98 -7.80
C LEU A 172 5.88 8.80 -8.73
N THR A 173 5.80 9.07 -10.01
CA THR A 173 6.36 8.22 -11.06
C THR A 173 7.88 8.38 -11.11
N ASN A 174 8.55 7.54 -11.89
CA ASN A 174 9.96 7.74 -12.21
C ASN A 174 10.21 8.99 -13.07
N ASP A 175 9.14 9.56 -13.62
CA ASP A 175 9.20 10.75 -14.48
C ASP A 175 9.19 12.02 -13.63
N LYS A 176 10.38 12.62 -13.47
CA LYS A 176 10.55 13.90 -12.76
C LYS A 176 9.81 15.07 -13.42
N TYR A 177 9.45 14.92 -14.70
CA TYR A 177 8.73 15.95 -15.46
C TYR A 177 7.40 16.34 -14.81
N ILE A 178 6.69 15.40 -14.18
CA ILE A 178 5.41 15.69 -13.52
C ILE A 178 5.53 16.83 -12.49
N LYS A 179 6.65 16.89 -11.77
CA LYS A 179 6.87 17.98 -10.78
C LYS A 179 7.12 19.35 -11.43
N THR A 180 7.51 19.40 -12.70
CA THR A 180 7.76 20.66 -13.41
C THR A 180 6.48 21.27 -13.97
N ILE A 181 5.39 20.53 -14.03
CA ILE A 181 4.10 21.01 -14.53
C ILE A 181 3.52 22.03 -13.54
N LYS A 182 3.35 23.26 -13.99
CA LYS A 182 2.88 24.38 -13.14
C LYS A 182 1.38 24.36 -12.90
N ASP A 183 0.59 23.97 -13.92
CA ASP A 183 -0.86 23.82 -13.74
C ASP A 183 -1.18 22.59 -12.88
N PRO A 184 -1.79 22.76 -11.70
CA PRO A 184 -2.04 21.67 -10.78
C PRO A 184 -3.04 20.63 -11.32
N TYR A 185 -3.99 21.02 -12.14
CA TYR A 185 -4.96 20.12 -12.74
C TYR A 185 -4.29 19.24 -13.80
N HIS A 186 -3.49 19.82 -14.66
CA HIS A 186 -2.68 19.09 -15.63
C HIS A 186 -1.67 18.17 -14.93
N GLN A 187 -1.02 18.65 -13.87
CA GLN A 187 -0.09 17.85 -13.08
C GLN A 187 -0.76 16.61 -12.49
N ILE A 188 -1.97 16.74 -11.91
CA ILE A 188 -2.72 15.60 -11.36
C ILE A 188 -3.14 14.63 -12.47
N TYR A 189 -3.57 15.17 -13.62
CA TYR A 189 -3.94 14.33 -14.76
C TYR A 189 -2.76 13.47 -15.23
N GLU A 190 -1.60 14.08 -15.49
CA GLU A 190 -0.39 13.38 -15.89
C GLU A 190 0.07 12.38 -14.81
N GLN A 191 -0.01 12.74 -13.54
CA GLN A 191 0.28 11.83 -12.43
C GLN A 191 -0.56 10.54 -12.51
N VAL A 192 -1.86 10.66 -12.72
CA VAL A 192 -2.77 9.49 -12.81
C VAL A 192 -2.45 8.65 -14.04
N ILE A 193 -2.24 9.27 -15.20
CA ILE A 193 -1.94 8.56 -16.44
C ILE A 193 -0.63 7.79 -16.32
N LYS A 194 0.45 8.47 -15.90
CA LYS A 194 1.77 7.85 -15.78
C LYS A 194 1.83 6.73 -14.75
N LEU A 195 1.20 6.91 -13.59
CA LEU A 195 1.12 5.85 -12.59
C LEU A 195 0.36 4.62 -13.12
N GLN A 196 -0.70 4.83 -13.89
CA GLN A 196 -1.43 3.71 -14.49
C GLN A 196 -0.58 2.99 -15.56
N GLU A 197 0.08 3.74 -16.44
CA GLU A 197 0.97 3.19 -17.46
C GLU A 197 2.11 2.37 -16.83
N GLU A 198 2.75 2.89 -15.78
CA GLU A 198 3.82 2.19 -15.06
C GLU A 198 3.31 0.90 -14.41
N LYS A 199 2.14 0.95 -13.76
CA LYS A 199 1.50 -0.22 -13.15
C LYS A 199 1.21 -1.29 -14.20
N ASP A 200 0.55 -0.93 -15.30
CA ASP A 200 0.15 -1.86 -16.35
C ASP A 200 1.37 -2.48 -17.05
N LYS A 201 2.39 -1.66 -17.30
CA LYS A 201 3.68 -2.12 -17.83
C LYS A 201 4.35 -3.14 -16.91
N MET A 202 4.40 -2.87 -15.61
CA MET A 202 5.00 -3.79 -14.63
C MET A 202 4.26 -5.13 -14.57
N ILE A 203 2.93 -5.10 -14.52
CA ILE A 203 2.12 -6.31 -14.53
C ILE A 203 2.40 -7.14 -15.79
N LYS A 204 2.42 -6.49 -16.97
CA LYS A 204 2.66 -7.15 -18.25
C LYS A 204 4.07 -7.74 -18.36
N LEU A 205 5.09 -7.02 -17.93
CA LEU A 205 6.49 -7.45 -18.06
C LEU A 205 6.83 -8.62 -17.12
N ASN A 206 6.26 -8.65 -15.93
CA ASN A 206 6.61 -9.65 -14.92
C ASN A 206 5.86 -10.97 -15.06
N LYS A 207 4.95 -11.13 -16.04
CA LYS A 207 4.19 -12.36 -16.28
C LYS A 207 3.66 -12.99 -14.98
N ILE A 208 2.99 -12.17 -14.14
CA ILE A 208 2.57 -12.58 -12.81
C ILE A 208 1.49 -13.64 -12.91
N ASN A 209 1.76 -14.85 -12.40
CA ASN A 209 0.84 -15.97 -12.44
C ASN A 209 -0.29 -15.87 -11.39
N PHE A 210 -0.08 -15.07 -10.34
CA PHE A 210 -0.99 -14.97 -9.20
C PHE A 210 -1.48 -13.53 -9.03
N ILE A 211 -2.29 -13.08 -10.00
CA ILE A 211 -2.91 -11.77 -9.98
C ILE A 211 -4.43 -11.90 -10.07
N HIS A 212 -5.13 -11.27 -9.12
CA HIS A 212 -6.58 -11.15 -9.14
C HIS A 212 -6.99 -9.69 -9.28
N THR A 213 -7.68 -9.36 -10.36
CA THR A 213 -8.09 -7.98 -10.64
C THR A 213 -9.46 -7.69 -10.05
N ILE A 214 -9.55 -6.63 -9.26
CA ILE A 214 -10.75 -6.17 -8.56
C ILE A 214 -11.08 -4.75 -9.03
N SER A 215 -12.34 -4.49 -9.41
CA SER A 215 -12.83 -3.13 -9.66
C SER A 215 -13.35 -2.53 -8.37
N TYR A 216 -12.91 -1.31 -8.06
CA TYR A 216 -13.42 -0.53 -6.92
C TYR A 216 -14.93 -0.34 -7.01
N GLU A 217 -15.44 -0.08 -8.21
CA GLU A 217 -16.87 0.17 -8.46
C GLU A 217 -17.76 -1.07 -8.19
N LYS A 218 -17.13 -2.25 -8.01
CA LYS A 218 -17.83 -3.49 -7.60
C LYS A 218 -17.72 -3.77 -6.09
N LEU A 219 -16.92 -2.98 -5.36
CA LEU A 219 -16.76 -3.10 -3.91
C LEU A 219 -17.74 -2.23 -3.13
N VAL A 220 -18.32 -1.20 -3.79
CA VAL A 220 -19.16 -0.16 -3.19
C VAL A 220 -20.56 -0.11 -3.81
#